data_142d22e6a33b9c1cdc237b10adbd9488
#
_entry.id   142d22e6a33b9c1cdc237b10adbd9488
#
_cell.length_a   1.000
_cell.length_b   1.000
_cell.length_c   1.000
_cell.angle_alpha   90.00
_cell.angle_beta   90.00
_cell.angle_gamma   90.00
#
_symmetry.space_group_name_H-M   'P 1'
#
loop_
_entity.id
_entity.type
_entity.pdbx_description
1 polymer ?
#
loop_
_entity_poly.entity_id
_entity_poly.type
_entity_poly.pdbx_seq_one_letter_code
_entity_poly.pdbx_strand_id
1 'polypeptide(L)' 'MIYIPHHLRADALDALCDIEVTGNGVAYMAGFAKEGADQVVLDANDAKLVDGKPVILEGGKIGKPEGWKAPELRGFV' A
#
# COMPACT_ATOMS: atom_id res chain seq x y z
N MET A 1 -0.24 14.27 -8.59
CA MET A 1 -0.20 14.58 -7.14
C MET A 1 -1.61 14.85 -6.64
N ILE A 2 -1.93 14.39 -5.45
CA ILE A 2 -3.23 14.66 -4.83
C ILE A 2 -3.16 16.04 -4.16
N TYR A 3 -4.13 16.89 -4.48
CA TYR A 3 -4.22 18.20 -3.86
C TYR A 3 -5.03 18.12 -2.56
N ILE A 4 -4.41 18.58 -1.46
CA ILE A 4 -5.08 18.71 -0.16
C ILE A 4 -4.88 20.17 0.28
N PRO A 5 -5.97 20.92 0.54
CA PRO A 5 -5.85 22.29 1.03
C PRO A 5 -4.94 22.36 2.25
N HIS A 6 -4.11 23.40 2.32
CA HIS A 6 -3.10 23.53 3.36
C HIS A 6 -3.68 23.37 4.77
N HIS A 7 -4.83 23.97 5.05
CA HIS A 7 -5.46 23.91 6.38
C HIS A 7 -5.98 22.54 6.77
N LEU A 8 -6.06 21.58 5.83
CA LEU A 8 -6.49 20.20 6.08
C LEU A 8 -5.35 19.20 6.07
N ARG A 9 -4.13 19.63 5.79
CA ARG A 9 -3.01 18.69 5.59
C ARG A 9 -2.62 17.96 6.87
N ALA A 10 -2.60 18.66 8.00
CA ALA A 10 -2.27 18.03 9.27
C ALA A 10 -3.32 16.99 9.67
N ASP A 11 -4.61 17.31 9.47
CA ASP A 11 -5.69 16.37 9.78
C ASP A 11 -5.63 15.14 8.87
N ALA A 12 -5.33 15.33 7.60
CA ALA A 12 -5.19 14.22 6.65
C ALA A 12 -4.03 13.31 7.05
N LEU A 13 -2.89 13.89 7.44
CA LEU A 13 -1.74 13.11 7.89
C LEU A 13 -2.05 12.33 9.17
N ASP A 14 -2.73 12.97 10.11
CA ASP A 14 -3.14 12.32 11.35
C ASP A 14 -4.04 11.10 11.08
N ALA A 15 -5.01 11.25 10.17
CA ALA A 15 -5.88 10.15 9.77
C ALA A 15 -5.10 8.98 9.16
N LEU A 16 -4.10 9.25 8.32
CA LEU A 16 -3.24 8.21 7.74
C LEU A 16 -2.43 7.49 8.82
N CYS A 17 -1.90 8.23 9.79
CA CYS A 17 -1.19 7.63 10.91
C CYS A 17 -2.10 6.75 11.76
N ASP A 18 -3.35 7.17 12.00
CA ASP A 18 -4.33 6.39 12.75
C ASP A 18 -4.67 5.08 12.04
N ILE A 19 -4.81 5.10 10.72
CA ILE A 19 -5.06 3.89 9.93
C ILE A 19 -3.92 2.89 10.14
N GLU A 20 -2.69 3.34 10.09
CA GLU A 20 -1.52 2.47 10.28
C GLU A 20 -1.46 1.90 11.70
N VAL A 21 -1.66 2.73 12.72
CA VAL A 21 -1.67 2.29 14.12
C VAL A 21 -2.76 1.25 14.36
N THR A 22 -3.97 1.50 13.83
CA THR A 22 -5.08 0.57 13.96
C THR A 22 -4.79 -0.75 13.25
N GLY A 23 -4.26 -0.68 12.02
CA GLY A 23 -3.88 -1.88 11.25
C GLY A 23 -2.82 -2.70 11.97
N ASN A 24 -1.78 -2.08 12.50
CA ASN A 24 -0.73 -2.75 13.25
C ASN A 24 -1.27 -3.39 14.55
N GLY A 25 -2.18 -2.70 15.23
CA GLY A 25 -2.80 -3.22 16.44
C GLY A 25 -3.63 -4.48 16.19
N VAL A 26 -4.42 -4.49 15.14
CA VAL A 26 -5.22 -5.66 14.75
C VAL A 26 -4.29 -6.82 14.34
N ALA A 27 -3.24 -6.55 13.57
CA ALA A 27 -2.28 -7.58 13.16
C ALA A 27 -1.59 -8.21 14.37
N TYR A 28 -1.22 -7.39 15.36
CA TYR A 28 -0.62 -7.88 16.60
C TYR A 28 -1.58 -8.80 17.37
N MET A 29 -2.84 -8.37 17.53
CA MET A 29 -3.84 -9.16 18.26
C MET A 29 -4.19 -10.48 17.56
N ALA A 30 -4.13 -10.49 16.23
CA ALA A 30 -4.38 -11.69 15.44
C ALA A 30 -3.15 -12.61 15.32
N GLY A 31 -1.98 -12.15 15.77
CA GLY A 31 -0.75 -12.93 15.69
C GLY A 31 -0.12 -12.96 14.31
N PHE A 32 -0.42 -11.98 13.45
CA PHE A 32 0.15 -11.91 12.10
C PHE A 32 1.60 -11.41 12.12
N ALA A 33 2.42 -11.96 11.23
CA ALA A 33 3.78 -11.49 10.98
C ALA A 33 3.73 -10.28 10.02
N LYS A 34 3.21 -9.16 10.49
CA LYS A 34 2.88 -8.01 9.65
C LYS A 34 4.11 -7.36 9.02
N GLU A 35 5.24 -7.28 9.72
CA GLU A 35 6.44 -6.67 9.17
C GLU A 35 6.91 -7.37 7.89
N GLY A 36 6.96 -8.70 7.90
CA GLY A 36 7.29 -9.47 6.71
C GLY A 36 6.23 -9.33 5.61
N ALA A 37 4.96 -9.33 5.99
CA ALA A 37 3.86 -9.14 5.05
C ALA A 37 3.92 -7.75 4.39
N ASP A 38 4.22 -6.69 5.16
CA ASP A 38 4.36 -5.33 4.64
C ASP A 38 5.45 -5.28 3.55
N GLN A 39 6.58 -5.95 3.76
CA GLN A 39 7.65 -5.98 2.77
C GLN A 39 7.22 -6.67 1.48
N VAL A 40 6.52 -7.79 1.58
CA VAL A 40 6.00 -8.50 0.42
C VAL A 40 5.00 -7.65 -0.37
N VAL A 41 4.12 -6.94 0.32
CA VAL A 41 3.15 -6.03 -0.32
C VAL A 41 3.87 -4.85 -0.98
N LEU A 42 4.85 -4.26 -0.32
CA LEU A 42 5.64 -3.17 -0.90
C LEU A 42 6.37 -3.62 -2.17
N ASP A 43 6.99 -4.80 -2.13
CA ASP A 43 7.68 -5.36 -3.30
C ASP A 43 6.69 -5.59 -4.46
N ALA A 44 5.50 -6.11 -4.17
CA ALA A 44 4.47 -6.32 -5.18
C ALA A 44 3.98 -5.00 -5.78
N ASN A 45 3.85 -3.95 -4.96
CA ASN A 45 3.47 -2.63 -5.44
C ASN A 45 4.55 -2.02 -6.31
N ASP A 46 5.82 -2.14 -5.92
CA ASP A 46 6.95 -1.66 -6.71
C ASP A 46 7.04 -2.39 -8.05
N ALA A 47 6.70 -3.67 -8.08
CA ALA A 47 6.68 -4.47 -9.30
C ALA A 47 5.60 -4.05 -10.31
N LYS A 48 4.67 -3.19 -9.91
CA LYS A 48 3.70 -2.59 -10.85
C LYS A 48 4.30 -1.46 -11.67
N LEU A 49 5.48 -0.98 -11.31
CA LEU A 49 6.15 0.09 -12.04
C LEU A 49 6.91 -0.48 -13.24
N VAL A 50 6.85 0.22 -14.36
CA VAL A 50 7.64 -0.07 -15.55
C VAL A 50 8.59 1.11 -15.75
N ASP A 51 9.91 0.85 -15.72
CA ASP A 51 10.95 1.90 -15.79
C ASP A 51 10.76 3.00 -14.73
N GLY A 52 10.34 2.59 -13.51
CA GLY A 52 10.09 3.51 -12.41
C GLY A 52 8.80 4.31 -12.53
N LYS A 53 7.93 3.99 -13.50
CA LYS A 53 6.68 4.71 -13.75
C LYS A 53 5.49 3.76 -13.67
N PRO A 54 4.35 4.23 -13.14
CA PRO A 54 3.14 3.42 -13.11
C PRO A 54 2.63 3.16 -14.53
N VAL A 55 2.03 1.99 -14.73
CA VAL A 55 1.29 1.67 -15.96
C VAL A 55 -0.08 2.32 -15.84
N ILE A 56 -0.39 3.23 -16.75
CA ILE A 56 -1.67 3.94 -16.74
C ILE A 56 -2.57 3.33 -17.82
N LEU A 57 -3.70 2.80 -17.36
CA LEU A 57 -4.72 2.24 -18.24
C LEU A 57 -5.61 3.35 -18.79
N GLU A 58 -6.38 3.01 -19.83
CA GLU A 58 -7.42 3.89 -20.35
C GLU A 58 -8.35 4.34 -19.22
N GLY A 59 -8.66 5.63 -19.17
CA GLY A 59 -9.44 6.21 -18.06
C GLY A 59 -8.63 6.66 -16.85
N GLY A 60 -7.28 6.60 -16.91
CA GLY A 60 -6.41 7.10 -15.85
C GLY A 60 -6.19 6.17 -14.67
N LYS A 61 -6.65 4.93 -14.76
CA LYS A 61 -6.41 3.93 -13.71
C LYS A 61 -4.99 3.38 -13.77
N ILE A 62 -4.40 3.15 -12.59
CA ILE A 62 -3.10 2.49 -12.50
C ILE A 62 -3.30 1.00 -12.77
N GLY A 63 -2.61 0.48 -13.78
CA GLY A 63 -2.68 -0.93 -14.16
C GLY A 63 -1.52 -1.74 -13.62
N LYS A 64 -1.50 -3.01 -14.02
CA LYS A 64 -0.47 -3.97 -13.64
C LYS A 64 0.29 -4.39 -14.89
N PRO A 65 1.63 -4.50 -14.84
CA PRO A 65 2.39 -5.02 -15.97
C PRO A 65 2.05 -6.48 -16.23
N GLU A 66 2.27 -6.93 -17.44
CA GLU A 66 2.11 -8.33 -17.80
C GLU A 66 3.03 -9.20 -16.93
N GLY A 67 2.50 -10.32 -16.45
CA GLY A 67 3.25 -11.23 -15.58
C GLY A 67 3.29 -10.82 -14.11
N TRP A 68 2.69 -9.70 -13.74
CA TRP A 68 2.65 -9.29 -12.34
C TRP A 68 1.84 -10.29 -11.51
N LYS A 69 2.35 -10.61 -10.32
CA LYS A 69 1.69 -11.52 -9.39
C LYS A 69 1.32 -10.81 -8.11
N ALA A 70 0.12 -11.10 -7.61
CA ALA A 70 -0.33 -10.60 -6.31
C ALA A 70 0.57 -11.13 -5.19
N PRO A 71 0.74 -10.38 -4.10
CA PRO A 71 1.54 -10.84 -2.97
C PRO A 71 0.93 -12.08 -2.32
N GLU A 72 1.78 -13.03 -1.93
CA GLU A 72 1.35 -14.22 -1.21
C GLU A 72 1.55 -14.01 0.28
N LEU A 73 0.47 -13.96 1.04
CA LEU A 73 0.50 -13.62 2.46
C LEU A 73 0.21 -14.79 3.41
N ARG A 74 -0.02 -15.99 2.90
CA ARG A 74 -0.36 -17.14 3.75
C ARG A 74 0.72 -17.51 4.75
N GLY A 75 1.98 -17.25 4.42
CA GLY A 75 3.09 -17.52 5.33
C GLY A 75 3.19 -16.54 6.51
N PHE A 76 2.37 -15.49 6.55
CA PHE A 76 2.43 -14.44 7.56
C PHE A 76 1.21 -14.39 8.50
N VAL A 77 0.30 -15.30 8.35
CA VAL A 77 -0.95 -15.31 9.14
C VAL A 77 -0.94 -16.30 10.30
#